data_e90f8dc37ccca6cdbc1e9675a00dbb9e
#
_entry.id   e90f8dc37ccca6cdbc1e9675a00dbb9e
#
_cell.length_a   1.000
_cell.length_b   1.000
_cell.length_c   1.000
_cell.angle_alpha   90.00
_cell.angle_beta   90.00
_cell.angle_gamma   90.00
#
_symmetry.space_group_name_H-M   'P 1'
#
loop_
_entity.id
_entity.type
_entity.pdbx_description
1 polymer ?
#
loop_
_entity_poly.entity_id
_entity_poly.type
_entity_poly.pdbx_seq_one_letter_code
_entity_poly.pdbx_strand_id
1 'polypeptide(L)'
;SEVRDILRGYQKDGMAWLSQLSYLGFGGILADDMGLGKTLQVIAYIHGIKPEKPTLIVAPSALTYNWLSEINKFTPNAKTIIVDGAKEDREKLIQTIGEYEFVITSYPLLRRDIAHYKEFEFSYCFIDEAQHIKNPKTMNARSVKKINAEHKFALTGTPIENSLLELWSIFDFVMPGYLYSAHEFRNRYEMPLVKDGDKMTADSFRARIKPFMLRRMKNDVLNELPEKIENTMYAELTGEQKKMYTSYLALAKNQTLALLGEGGQGKMRILTLLMRLRQICCHPTLFDENYDKDSGKLDLLMELVTNAVESGHR
;
A
#
# COMPACT_ATOMS: atom_id res chain seq x y z
N SER A 1 -16.47 24.31 4.59
CA SER A 1 -16.24 24.95 3.27
C SER A 1 -14.76 25.21 3.04
N GLU A 2 -13.98 25.56 4.06
CA GLU A 2 -12.55 25.87 3.94
C GLU A 2 -11.69 24.72 3.37
N VAL A 3 -11.96 23.48 3.74
CA VAL A 3 -11.18 22.34 3.21
C VAL A 3 -11.39 22.14 1.70
N ARG A 4 -12.58 22.43 1.18
CA ARG A 4 -12.85 22.33 -0.27
C ARG A 4 -12.09 23.36 -1.10
N ASP A 5 -11.79 24.50 -0.52
CA ASP A 5 -11.17 25.64 -1.22
C ASP A 5 -9.68 25.40 -1.46
N ILE A 6 -9.02 24.60 -0.61
CA ILE A 6 -7.62 24.21 -0.77
C ILE A 6 -7.39 23.02 -1.70
N LEU A 7 -8.46 22.33 -2.12
CA LEU A 7 -8.34 21.18 -3.02
C LEU A 7 -7.97 21.61 -4.43
N ARG A 8 -7.04 20.92 -5.04
CA ARG A 8 -6.74 21.01 -6.47
C ARG A 8 -7.89 20.43 -7.30
N GLY A 9 -7.98 20.80 -8.58
CA GLY A 9 -9.05 20.37 -9.49
C GLY A 9 -9.26 18.85 -9.47
N TYR A 10 -8.20 18.09 -9.68
CA TYR A 10 -8.27 16.63 -9.67
C TYR A 10 -8.71 16.03 -8.30
N GLN A 11 -8.41 16.70 -7.19
CA GLN A 11 -8.86 16.25 -5.87
C GLN A 11 -10.36 16.48 -5.70
N LYS A 12 -10.89 17.56 -6.25
CA LYS A 12 -12.35 17.83 -6.33
C LYS A 12 -13.05 16.76 -7.16
N ASP A 13 -12.45 16.35 -8.28
CA ASP A 13 -12.97 15.25 -9.11
C ASP A 13 -12.98 13.92 -8.34
N GLY A 14 -11.93 13.65 -7.53
CA GLY A 14 -11.89 12.47 -6.67
C GLY A 14 -12.99 12.48 -5.61
N MET A 15 -13.24 13.63 -4.97
CA MET A 15 -14.38 13.79 -4.06
C MET A 15 -15.73 13.56 -4.76
N ALA A 16 -15.92 14.12 -5.95
CA ALA A 16 -17.14 13.93 -6.71
C ALA A 16 -17.35 12.45 -7.05
N TRP A 17 -16.29 11.74 -7.43
CA TRP A 17 -16.34 10.30 -7.69
C TRP A 17 -16.70 9.49 -6.43
N LEU A 18 -16.11 9.78 -5.27
CA LEU A 18 -16.49 9.16 -3.99
C LEU A 18 -17.98 9.40 -3.68
N SER A 19 -18.44 10.64 -3.86
CA SER A 19 -19.84 11.02 -3.64
C SER A 19 -20.80 10.28 -4.58
N GLN A 20 -20.45 10.18 -5.85
CA GLN A 20 -21.26 9.47 -6.85
C GLN A 20 -21.39 7.98 -6.53
N LEU A 21 -20.29 7.31 -6.18
CA LEU A 21 -20.34 5.90 -5.81
C LEU A 21 -21.16 5.67 -4.54
N SER A 22 -20.97 6.50 -3.52
CA SER A 22 -21.74 6.40 -2.28
C SER A 22 -23.23 6.62 -2.52
N TYR A 23 -23.60 7.64 -3.31
CA TYR A 23 -25.02 7.90 -3.66
C TYR A 23 -25.68 6.71 -4.35
N LEU A 24 -24.91 5.98 -5.18
CA LEU A 24 -25.38 4.78 -5.87
C LEU A 24 -25.30 3.49 -5.02
N GLY A 25 -24.85 3.58 -3.77
CA GLY A 25 -24.70 2.43 -2.88
C GLY A 25 -23.47 1.54 -3.18
N PHE A 26 -22.49 2.07 -3.91
CA PHE A 26 -21.27 1.36 -4.27
C PHE A 26 -20.07 1.77 -3.42
N GLY A 27 -19.10 0.87 -3.32
CA GLY A 27 -17.75 1.17 -2.87
C GLY A 27 -16.78 1.34 -4.05
N GLY A 28 -15.50 1.62 -3.76
CA GLY A 28 -14.51 1.79 -4.83
C GLY A 28 -13.07 1.84 -4.33
N ILE A 29 -12.15 1.88 -5.29
CA ILE A 29 -10.70 1.92 -5.05
C ILE A 29 -10.15 3.25 -5.57
N LEU A 30 -9.68 4.10 -4.68
CA LEU A 30 -8.94 5.31 -5.02
C LEU A 30 -7.45 4.94 -5.12
N ALA A 31 -6.99 4.79 -6.36
CA ALA A 31 -5.69 4.23 -6.71
C ALA A 31 -4.71 5.29 -7.25
N ASP A 32 -4.87 6.54 -6.84
CA ASP A 32 -3.98 7.65 -7.20
C ASP A 32 -2.54 7.39 -6.76
N ASP A 33 -1.57 7.88 -7.51
CA ASP A 33 -0.16 7.84 -7.14
C ASP A 33 0.09 8.39 -5.74
N MET A 34 1.16 7.95 -5.09
CA MET A 34 1.60 8.48 -3.80
C MET A 34 1.83 10.00 -3.89
N GLY A 35 1.36 10.74 -2.88
CA GLY A 35 1.52 12.19 -2.82
C GLY A 35 0.46 13.00 -3.60
N LEU A 36 -0.54 12.39 -4.24
CA LEU A 36 -1.68 13.08 -4.84
C LEU A 36 -2.77 13.45 -3.81
N GLY A 37 -2.53 13.23 -2.51
CA GLY A 37 -3.42 13.67 -1.45
C GLY A 37 -4.70 12.84 -1.32
N LYS A 38 -4.61 11.51 -1.42
CA LYS A 38 -5.75 10.59 -1.16
C LYS A 38 -6.37 10.84 0.21
N THR A 39 -5.54 11.00 1.25
CA THR A 39 -5.96 11.31 2.62
C THR A 39 -6.81 12.58 2.66
N LEU A 40 -6.32 13.66 2.04
CA LEU A 40 -7.03 14.94 1.99
C LEU A 40 -8.38 14.85 1.25
N GLN A 41 -8.45 14.09 0.15
CA GLN A 41 -9.69 13.85 -0.58
C GLN A 41 -10.73 13.16 0.30
N VAL A 42 -10.35 12.15 1.07
CA VAL A 42 -11.23 11.43 2.01
C VAL A 42 -11.69 12.36 3.14
N ILE A 43 -10.76 13.08 3.78
CA ILE A 43 -11.09 14.03 4.88
C ILE A 43 -12.08 15.08 4.39
N ALA A 44 -11.80 15.70 3.25
CA ALA A 44 -12.66 16.73 2.67
C ALA A 44 -14.03 16.19 2.28
N TYR A 45 -14.09 14.96 1.76
CA TYR A 45 -15.34 14.29 1.43
C TYR A 45 -16.19 14.06 2.68
N ILE A 46 -15.67 13.39 3.71
CA ILE A 46 -16.41 13.06 4.95
C ILE A 46 -16.83 14.33 5.69
N HIS A 47 -15.92 15.30 5.82
CA HIS A 47 -16.24 16.58 6.45
C HIS A 47 -17.36 17.34 5.70
N GLY A 48 -17.42 17.20 4.38
CA GLY A 48 -18.44 17.85 3.56
C GLY A 48 -19.83 17.23 3.67
N ILE A 49 -19.93 15.91 3.81
CA ILE A 49 -21.22 15.18 3.88
C ILE A 49 -21.74 15.01 5.30
N LYS A 50 -20.85 15.02 6.31
CA LYS A 50 -21.18 14.83 7.75
C LYS A 50 -22.09 13.62 7.97
N PRO A 51 -21.58 12.40 7.80
CA PRO A 51 -22.37 11.18 7.91
C PRO A 51 -22.95 11.03 9.33
N GLU A 52 -24.06 10.36 9.45
CA GLU A 52 -24.77 10.16 10.73
C GLU A 52 -24.02 9.23 11.69
N LYS A 53 -23.33 8.22 11.14
CA LYS A 53 -22.53 7.24 11.89
C LYS A 53 -21.04 7.50 11.68
N PRO A 54 -20.18 7.00 12.59
CA PRO A 54 -18.73 7.18 12.46
C PRO A 54 -18.16 6.72 11.13
N THR A 55 -17.04 7.34 10.73
CA THR A 55 -16.19 6.88 9.65
C THR A 55 -14.99 6.13 10.23
N LEU A 56 -14.87 4.83 9.89
CA LEU A 56 -13.73 4.02 10.30
C LEU A 56 -12.59 4.14 9.27
N ILE A 57 -11.40 4.42 9.75
CA ILE A 57 -10.16 4.44 8.95
C ILE A 57 -9.24 3.34 9.48
N VAL A 58 -8.90 2.39 8.62
CA VAL A 58 -7.96 1.30 8.92
C VAL A 58 -6.68 1.52 8.12
N ALA A 59 -5.58 1.78 8.80
CA ALA A 59 -4.30 2.12 8.18
C ALA A 59 -3.15 1.23 8.70
N PRO A 60 -1.99 1.20 8.03
CA PRO A 60 -0.76 0.69 8.64
C PRO A 60 -0.44 1.40 9.96
N SER A 61 0.11 0.69 10.94
CA SER A 61 0.39 1.27 12.27
C SER A 61 1.24 2.55 12.21
N ALA A 62 2.18 2.62 11.26
CA ALA A 62 3.02 3.81 11.06
C ALA A 62 2.24 5.04 10.53
N LEU A 63 1.06 4.86 9.98
CA LEU A 63 0.27 5.93 9.35
C LEU A 63 -0.92 6.39 10.20
N THR A 64 -1.28 5.71 11.28
CA THR A 64 -2.44 6.07 12.11
C THR A 64 -2.35 7.50 12.67
N TYR A 65 -1.20 7.87 13.20
CA TYR A 65 -0.96 9.23 13.72
C TYR A 65 -0.84 10.28 12.62
N ASN A 66 -0.40 9.89 11.43
CA ASN A 66 -0.42 10.78 10.27
C ASN A 66 -1.86 11.13 9.88
N TRP A 67 -2.77 10.15 9.87
CA TRP A 67 -4.20 10.38 9.66
C TRP A 67 -4.77 11.35 10.69
N LEU A 68 -4.49 11.15 11.99
CA LEU A 68 -4.92 12.07 13.04
C LEU A 68 -4.41 13.49 12.81
N SER A 69 -3.12 13.62 12.49
CA SER A 69 -2.49 14.93 12.23
C SER A 69 -3.15 15.65 11.05
N GLU A 70 -3.40 14.93 9.94
CA GLU A 70 -4.07 15.48 8.77
C GLU A 70 -5.53 15.88 9.07
N ILE A 71 -6.30 15.05 9.79
CA ILE A 71 -7.66 15.38 10.20
C ILE A 71 -7.67 16.64 11.07
N ASN A 72 -6.82 16.71 12.10
CA ASN A 72 -6.74 17.88 12.98
C ASN A 72 -6.33 19.16 12.23
N LYS A 73 -5.45 19.03 11.24
CA LYS A 73 -5.01 20.14 10.41
C LYS A 73 -6.12 20.70 9.52
N PHE A 74 -6.88 19.84 8.87
CA PHE A 74 -7.88 20.24 7.89
C PHE A 74 -9.30 20.36 8.46
N THR A 75 -9.58 19.68 9.57
CA THR A 75 -10.89 19.66 10.24
C THR A 75 -10.71 19.74 11.75
N PRO A 76 -10.19 20.85 12.31
CA PRO A 76 -9.81 20.97 13.73
C PRO A 76 -10.96 20.77 14.72
N ASN A 77 -12.19 20.91 14.27
CA ASN A 77 -13.38 20.72 15.11
C ASN A 77 -14.00 19.31 15.00
N ALA A 78 -13.46 18.43 14.15
CA ALA A 78 -13.97 17.07 14.00
C ALA A 78 -13.59 16.21 15.20
N LYS A 79 -14.57 15.53 15.79
CA LYS A 79 -14.31 14.57 16.86
C LYS A 79 -13.60 13.36 16.31
N THR A 80 -12.35 13.18 16.69
CA THR A 80 -11.49 12.11 16.17
C THR A 80 -10.88 11.29 17.30
N ILE A 81 -10.86 9.97 17.16
CA ILE A 81 -10.24 9.05 18.09
C ILE A 81 -9.29 8.08 17.39
N ILE A 82 -8.15 7.81 18.00
CA ILE A 82 -7.29 6.67 17.65
C ILE A 82 -7.53 5.56 18.67
N VAL A 83 -7.88 4.37 18.18
CA VAL A 83 -7.97 3.16 18.99
C VAL A 83 -6.61 2.48 18.98
N ASP A 84 -5.80 2.75 20.00
CA ASP A 84 -4.43 2.27 20.18
C ASP A 84 -4.15 2.02 21.67
N GLY A 85 -2.97 1.43 22.00
CA GLY A 85 -2.54 1.19 23.37
C GLY A 85 -2.76 -0.25 23.87
N ALA A 86 -2.86 -0.43 25.19
CA ALA A 86 -3.09 -1.71 25.80
C ALA A 86 -4.51 -2.26 25.52
N LYS A 87 -4.74 -3.55 25.72
CA LYS A 87 -6.00 -4.20 25.36
C LYS A 87 -7.19 -3.56 26.10
N GLU A 88 -7.04 -3.39 27.43
CA GLU A 88 -8.09 -2.85 28.29
C GLU A 88 -8.46 -1.40 27.93
N ASP A 89 -7.46 -0.61 27.50
CA ASP A 89 -7.68 0.77 27.07
C ASP A 89 -8.42 0.79 25.72
N ARG A 90 -8.01 -0.07 24.78
CA ARG A 90 -8.70 -0.15 23.49
C ARG A 90 -10.16 -0.61 23.62
N GLU A 91 -10.45 -1.58 24.49
CA GLU A 91 -11.81 -2.03 24.74
C GLU A 91 -12.70 -0.89 25.25
N LYS A 92 -12.18 -0.04 26.14
CA LYS A 92 -12.89 1.17 26.62
C LYS A 92 -13.08 2.19 25.49
N LEU A 93 -12.04 2.45 24.70
CA LEU A 93 -12.13 3.38 23.58
C LEU A 93 -13.15 2.92 22.54
N ILE A 94 -13.17 1.62 22.21
CA ILE A 94 -14.13 1.06 21.26
C ILE A 94 -15.58 1.28 21.71
N GLN A 95 -15.88 1.21 23.00
CA GLN A 95 -17.24 1.46 23.51
C GLN A 95 -17.73 2.87 23.24
N THR A 96 -16.85 3.83 23.06
CA THR A 96 -17.19 5.25 22.84
C THR A 96 -17.13 5.68 21.38
N ILE A 97 -16.76 4.81 20.44
CA ILE A 97 -16.52 5.21 19.05
C ILE A 97 -17.74 5.84 18.37
N GLY A 98 -18.95 5.53 18.82
CA GLY A 98 -20.18 6.15 18.31
C GLY A 98 -20.28 7.66 18.52
N GLU A 99 -19.48 8.24 19.41
CA GLU A 99 -19.45 9.68 19.70
C GLU A 99 -18.53 10.48 18.77
N TYR A 100 -17.79 9.79 17.87
CA TYR A 100 -16.75 10.36 17.04
C TYR A 100 -17.11 10.38 15.56
N GLU A 101 -16.66 11.39 14.85
CA GLU A 101 -16.80 11.48 13.39
C GLU A 101 -15.78 10.57 12.69
N PHE A 102 -14.53 10.55 13.20
CA PHE A 102 -13.45 9.71 12.68
C PHE A 102 -12.93 8.77 13.76
N VAL A 103 -12.88 7.49 13.41
CA VAL A 103 -12.29 6.42 14.22
C VAL A 103 -11.11 5.83 13.45
N ILE A 104 -9.92 5.93 14.01
CA ILE A 104 -8.69 5.47 13.37
C ILE A 104 -8.17 4.26 14.11
N THR A 105 -7.80 3.21 13.39
CA THR A 105 -7.12 2.03 13.96
C THR A 105 -6.15 1.42 12.96
N SER A 106 -5.29 0.52 13.43
CA SER A 106 -4.37 -0.20 12.55
C SER A 106 -4.87 -1.61 12.21
N TYR A 107 -4.40 -2.16 11.06
CA TYR A 107 -4.73 -3.55 10.67
C TYR A 107 -4.45 -4.59 11.77
N PRO A 108 -3.28 -4.56 12.46
CA PRO A 108 -3.02 -5.51 13.54
C PRO A 108 -3.97 -5.37 14.73
N LEU A 109 -4.35 -4.14 15.10
CA LEU A 109 -5.26 -3.88 16.22
C LEU A 109 -6.69 -4.24 15.86
N LEU A 110 -7.19 -3.83 14.70
CA LEU A 110 -8.48 -4.24 14.19
C LEU A 110 -8.64 -5.76 14.20
N ARG A 111 -7.61 -6.49 13.76
CA ARG A 111 -7.62 -7.96 13.77
C ARG A 111 -7.78 -8.55 15.17
N ARG A 112 -7.15 -7.93 16.16
CA ARG A 112 -7.25 -8.38 17.57
C ARG A 112 -8.62 -8.10 18.16
N ASP A 113 -9.18 -6.95 17.83
CA ASP A 113 -10.36 -6.39 18.47
C ASP A 113 -11.63 -6.52 17.61
N ILE A 114 -11.58 -7.25 16.50
CA ILE A 114 -12.68 -7.33 15.52
C ILE A 114 -14.03 -7.78 16.11
N ALA A 115 -14.02 -8.54 17.19
CA ALA A 115 -15.25 -8.98 17.87
C ALA A 115 -16.05 -7.78 18.38
N HIS A 116 -15.38 -6.78 18.94
CA HIS A 116 -16.00 -5.57 19.46
C HIS A 116 -16.47 -4.63 18.34
N TYR A 117 -15.70 -4.49 17.26
CA TYR A 117 -16.07 -3.64 16.13
C TYR A 117 -17.33 -4.10 15.38
N LYS A 118 -17.66 -5.39 15.42
CA LYS A 118 -18.86 -5.93 14.76
C LYS A 118 -20.18 -5.44 15.37
N GLU A 119 -20.17 -4.98 16.61
CA GLU A 119 -21.34 -4.46 17.31
C GLU A 119 -21.71 -3.04 16.87
N PHE A 120 -20.81 -2.38 16.11
CA PHE A 120 -21.02 -1.03 15.63
C PHE A 120 -21.31 -1.02 14.13
N GLU A 121 -22.09 -0.03 13.74
CA GLU A 121 -22.34 0.31 12.35
C GLU A 121 -21.60 1.61 12.00
N PHE A 122 -20.97 1.62 10.83
CA PHE A 122 -20.26 2.76 10.30
C PHE A 122 -20.94 3.26 9.03
N SER A 123 -21.00 4.58 8.81
CA SER A 123 -21.41 5.10 7.51
C SER A 123 -20.34 4.77 6.46
N TYR A 124 -19.07 4.93 6.83
CA TYR A 124 -17.93 4.67 5.93
C TYR A 124 -16.87 3.83 6.59
N CYS A 125 -16.25 2.96 5.79
CA CYS A 125 -15.00 2.30 6.15
C CYS A 125 -13.97 2.52 5.03
N PHE A 126 -12.91 3.26 5.33
CA PHE A 126 -11.75 3.43 4.45
C PHE A 126 -10.60 2.55 4.93
N ILE A 127 -10.02 1.79 4.04
CA ILE A 127 -8.76 1.10 4.30
C ILE A 127 -7.63 1.80 3.52
N ASP A 128 -6.56 2.17 4.22
CA ASP A 128 -5.38 2.77 3.60
C ASP A 128 -4.32 1.71 3.34
N GLU A 129 -3.52 1.93 2.28
CA GLU A 129 -2.54 0.96 1.79
C GLU A 129 -3.15 -0.43 1.62
N ALA A 130 -4.18 -0.51 0.77
CA ALA A 130 -5.02 -1.69 0.61
C ALA A 130 -4.27 -2.96 0.20
N GLN A 131 -2.99 -2.87 -0.22
CA GLN A 131 -2.13 -4.04 -0.42
C GLN A 131 -1.97 -4.91 0.85
N HIS A 132 -2.27 -4.38 2.05
CA HIS A 132 -2.30 -5.17 3.28
C HIS A 132 -3.38 -6.27 3.30
N ILE A 133 -4.36 -6.18 2.40
CA ILE A 133 -5.43 -7.17 2.25
C ILE A 133 -5.42 -7.90 0.90
N LYS A 134 -4.38 -7.73 0.09
CA LYS A 134 -4.23 -8.36 -1.23
C LYS A 134 -4.30 -9.89 -1.22
N ASN A 135 -3.90 -10.53 -0.14
CA ASN A 135 -4.10 -11.96 0.05
C ASN A 135 -5.37 -12.22 0.87
N PRO A 136 -6.44 -12.79 0.24
CA PRO A 136 -7.73 -13.01 0.90
C PRO A 136 -7.69 -13.98 2.08
N LYS A 137 -6.64 -14.80 2.17
CA LYS A 137 -6.46 -15.79 3.24
C LYS A 137 -5.91 -15.20 4.52
N THR A 138 -5.35 -14.00 4.48
CA THR A 138 -4.75 -13.35 5.66
C THR A 138 -5.81 -12.95 6.69
N MET A 139 -5.39 -12.90 7.95
CA MET A 139 -6.27 -12.46 9.03
C MET A 139 -6.66 -10.97 8.87
N ASN A 140 -5.79 -10.13 8.32
CA ASN A 140 -6.12 -8.73 8.02
C ASN A 140 -7.29 -8.65 7.02
N ALA A 141 -7.20 -9.35 5.89
CA ALA A 141 -8.26 -9.37 4.88
C ALA A 141 -9.59 -9.88 5.47
N ARG A 142 -9.53 -10.96 6.26
CA ARG A 142 -10.74 -11.53 6.91
C ARG A 142 -11.34 -10.59 7.94
N SER A 143 -10.53 -9.82 8.65
CA SER A 143 -11.01 -8.91 9.69
C SER A 143 -11.70 -7.68 9.09
N VAL A 144 -11.08 -6.99 8.14
CA VAL A 144 -11.71 -5.79 7.53
C VAL A 144 -13.02 -6.12 6.82
N LYS A 145 -13.15 -7.32 6.24
CA LYS A 145 -14.39 -7.76 5.58
C LYS A 145 -15.56 -7.96 6.54
N LYS A 146 -15.29 -8.14 7.84
CA LYS A 146 -16.32 -8.30 8.90
C LYS A 146 -16.86 -6.98 9.44
N ILE A 147 -16.26 -5.85 9.05
CA ILE A 147 -16.75 -4.52 9.46
C ILE A 147 -18.11 -4.28 8.79
N ASN A 148 -19.07 -3.85 9.60
CA ASN A 148 -20.36 -3.41 9.14
C ASN A 148 -20.29 -1.91 8.81
N ALA A 149 -20.24 -1.59 7.51
CA ALA A 149 -20.23 -0.22 7.02
C ALA A 149 -21.10 -0.12 5.76
N GLU A 150 -21.83 0.99 5.65
CA GLU A 150 -22.71 1.26 4.50
C GLU A 150 -21.91 1.40 3.21
N HIS A 151 -20.78 2.10 3.31
CA HIS A 151 -19.87 2.31 2.17
C HIS A 151 -18.44 1.91 2.53
N LYS A 152 -17.80 1.17 1.64
CA LYS A 152 -16.42 0.69 1.83
C LYS A 152 -15.54 1.15 0.69
N PHE A 153 -14.43 1.80 1.02
CA PHE A 153 -13.45 2.30 0.04
C PHE A 153 -12.05 1.84 0.40
N ALA A 154 -11.26 1.60 -0.62
CA ALA A 154 -9.86 1.25 -0.49
C ALA A 154 -8.96 2.33 -1.10
N LEU A 155 -7.90 2.70 -0.38
CA LEU A 155 -6.88 3.64 -0.84
C LEU A 155 -5.59 2.87 -1.09
N THR A 156 -4.95 3.10 -2.23
CA THR A 156 -3.67 2.45 -2.55
C THR A 156 -2.93 3.24 -3.62
N GLY A 157 -1.60 3.22 -3.60
CA GLY A 157 -0.78 3.71 -4.70
C GLY A 157 -0.50 2.63 -5.75
N THR A 158 -0.69 1.35 -5.39
CA THR A 158 -0.32 0.17 -6.20
C THR A 158 -1.47 -0.86 -6.23
N PRO A 159 -2.51 -0.65 -7.05
CA PRO A 159 -3.73 -1.49 -7.01
C PRO A 159 -3.50 -2.92 -7.50
N ILE A 160 -2.54 -3.16 -8.38
CA ILE A 160 -2.20 -4.46 -8.92
C ILE A 160 -0.68 -4.56 -9.02
N GLU A 161 -0.08 -5.45 -8.24
CA GLU A 161 1.37 -5.70 -8.30
C GLU A 161 1.69 -7.03 -8.98
N ASN A 162 1.10 -8.13 -8.53
CA ASN A 162 1.55 -9.47 -8.90
C ASN A 162 0.47 -10.37 -9.50
N SER A 163 -0.81 -10.19 -9.14
CA SER A 163 -1.87 -11.07 -9.65
C SER A 163 -3.26 -10.42 -9.64
N LEU A 164 -4.14 -10.93 -10.50
CA LEU A 164 -5.55 -10.53 -10.53
C LEU A 164 -6.30 -10.91 -9.24
N LEU A 165 -5.87 -11.96 -8.55
CA LEU A 165 -6.44 -12.38 -7.28
C LEU A 165 -6.21 -11.33 -6.17
N GLU A 166 -5.13 -10.57 -6.23
CA GLU A 166 -4.89 -9.44 -5.31
C GLU A 166 -5.96 -8.37 -5.48
N LEU A 167 -6.27 -8.00 -6.72
CA LEU A 167 -7.34 -7.06 -7.04
C LEU A 167 -8.71 -7.61 -6.61
N TRP A 168 -8.98 -8.89 -6.89
CA TRP A 168 -10.20 -9.55 -6.42
C TRP A 168 -10.38 -9.41 -4.91
N SER A 169 -9.33 -9.59 -4.13
CA SER A 169 -9.42 -9.50 -2.66
C SER A 169 -9.81 -8.10 -2.18
N ILE A 170 -9.33 -7.05 -2.85
CA ILE A 170 -9.70 -5.66 -2.54
C ILE A 170 -11.16 -5.40 -2.97
N PHE A 171 -11.55 -5.86 -4.16
CA PHE A 171 -12.94 -5.74 -4.62
C PHE A 171 -13.93 -6.48 -3.72
N ASP A 172 -13.56 -7.65 -3.19
CA ASP A 172 -14.40 -8.40 -2.26
C ASP A 172 -14.55 -7.69 -0.89
N PHE A 173 -13.67 -6.75 -0.55
CA PHE A 173 -13.85 -5.84 0.57
C PHE A 173 -14.78 -4.67 0.20
N VAL A 174 -14.52 -3.95 -0.91
CA VAL A 174 -15.29 -2.73 -1.25
C VAL A 174 -16.69 -3.03 -1.76
N MET A 175 -16.87 -4.14 -2.45
CA MET A 175 -18.15 -4.60 -3.01
C MET A 175 -18.23 -6.13 -2.98
N PRO A 176 -18.62 -6.74 -1.84
CA PRO A 176 -18.70 -8.18 -1.70
C PRO A 176 -19.58 -8.83 -2.78
N GLY A 177 -19.06 -9.87 -3.45
CA GLY A 177 -19.79 -10.61 -4.49
C GLY A 177 -19.79 -9.99 -5.88
N TYR A 178 -19.37 -8.73 -6.06
CA TYR A 178 -19.37 -8.04 -7.37
C TYR A 178 -18.53 -8.77 -8.43
N LEU A 179 -17.38 -9.28 -8.04
CA LEU A 179 -16.49 -10.06 -8.89
C LEU A 179 -16.63 -11.58 -8.64
N TYR A 180 -17.81 -12.02 -8.22
CA TYR A 180 -18.12 -13.43 -7.91
C TYR A 180 -17.32 -14.03 -6.74
N SER A 181 -17.42 -15.34 -6.52
CA SER A 181 -16.54 -16.05 -5.58
C SER A 181 -15.11 -16.11 -6.12
N ALA A 182 -14.12 -16.33 -5.25
CA ALA A 182 -12.71 -16.46 -5.65
C ALA A 182 -12.51 -17.59 -6.69
N HIS A 183 -13.25 -18.69 -6.56
CA HIS A 183 -13.19 -19.82 -7.49
C HIS A 183 -13.75 -19.43 -8.87
N GLU A 184 -14.92 -18.79 -8.93
CA GLU A 184 -15.52 -18.33 -10.18
C GLU A 184 -14.71 -17.25 -10.85
N PHE A 185 -14.17 -16.29 -10.08
CA PHE A 185 -13.29 -15.25 -10.58
C PHE A 185 -12.05 -15.83 -11.27
N ARG A 186 -11.45 -16.85 -10.64
CA ARG A 186 -10.31 -17.55 -11.21
C ARG A 186 -10.64 -18.18 -12.56
N ASN A 187 -11.78 -18.86 -12.65
CA ASN A 187 -12.19 -19.55 -13.88
C ASN A 187 -12.61 -18.59 -14.97
N ARG A 188 -13.32 -17.49 -14.62
CA ARG A 188 -13.87 -16.54 -15.60
C ARG A 188 -12.84 -15.52 -16.10
N TYR A 189 -11.89 -15.12 -15.25
CA TYR A 189 -10.96 -14.03 -15.56
C TYR A 189 -9.50 -14.44 -15.44
N GLU A 190 -9.05 -14.96 -14.29
CA GLU A 190 -7.63 -15.20 -14.04
C GLU A 190 -7.06 -16.25 -15.02
N MET A 191 -7.73 -17.37 -15.20
CA MET A 191 -7.27 -18.45 -16.09
C MET A 191 -7.24 -18.03 -17.57
N PRO A 192 -8.31 -17.46 -18.16
CA PRO A 192 -8.29 -17.00 -19.54
C PRO A 192 -7.27 -15.88 -19.79
N LEU A 193 -7.12 -14.95 -18.85
CA LEU A 193 -6.20 -13.83 -19.01
C LEU A 193 -4.73 -14.22 -18.90
N VAL A 194 -4.40 -15.10 -17.92
CA VAL A 194 -3.01 -15.47 -17.64
C VAL A 194 -2.51 -16.60 -18.55
N LYS A 195 -3.37 -17.58 -18.86
CA LYS A 195 -3.00 -18.74 -19.68
C LYS A 195 -3.17 -18.50 -21.17
N ASP A 196 -4.30 -17.92 -21.54
CA ASP A 196 -4.73 -17.87 -22.94
C ASP A 196 -4.51 -16.48 -23.57
N GLY A 197 -4.21 -15.46 -22.77
CA GLY A 197 -4.04 -14.07 -23.23
C GLY A 197 -5.29 -13.50 -23.89
N ASP A 198 -6.49 -13.96 -23.46
CA ASP A 198 -7.77 -13.63 -24.10
C ASP A 198 -8.09 -12.13 -23.98
N LYS A 199 -7.99 -11.43 -25.11
CA LYS A 199 -8.24 -9.99 -25.19
C LYS A 199 -9.71 -9.63 -24.93
N MET A 200 -10.67 -10.43 -25.35
CA MET A 200 -12.09 -10.16 -25.11
C MET A 200 -12.41 -10.21 -23.62
N THR A 201 -11.91 -11.21 -22.93
CA THR A 201 -12.02 -11.29 -21.47
C THR A 201 -11.31 -10.13 -20.78
N ALA A 202 -10.13 -9.69 -21.28
CA ALA A 202 -9.40 -8.53 -20.74
C ALA A 202 -10.22 -7.25 -20.85
N ASP A 203 -10.79 -6.97 -22.01
CA ASP A 203 -11.57 -5.75 -22.25
C ASP A 203 -12.88 -5.76 -21.45
N SER A 204 -13.56 -6.91 -21.41
CA SER A 204 -14.76 -7.09 -20.57
C SER A 204 -14.46 -6.86 -19.09
N PHE A 205 -13.37 -7.44 -18.59
CA PHE A 205 -12.95 -7.25 -17.19
C PHE A 205 -12.59 -5.79 -16.88
N ARG A 206 -11.81 -5.14 -17.76
CA ARG A 206 -11.45 -3.72 -17.61
C ARG A 206 -12.69 -2.83 -17.58
N ALA A 207 -13.63 -3.04 -18.51
CA ALA A 207 -14.89 -2.28 -18.55
C ALA A 207 -15.68 -2.43 -17.24
N ARG A 208 -15.70 -3.64 -16.67
CA ARG A 208 -16.40 -3.95 -15.44
C ARG A 208 -15.81 -3.24 -14.21
N ILE A 209 -14.49 -3.17 -14.08
CA ILE A 209 -13.84 -2.57 -12.89
C ILE A 209 -13.62 -1.05 -13.02
N LYS A 210 -13.55 -0.53 -14.25
CA LYS A 210 -13.23 0.88 -14.54
C LYS A 210 -14.08 1.90 -13.76
N PRO A 211 -15.40 1.77 -13.61
CA PRO A 211 -16.21 2.74 -12.87
C PRO A 211 -15.86 2.82 -11.38
N PHE A 212 -15.33 1.75 -10.82
CA PHE A 212 -15.08 1.56 -9.37
C PHE A 212 -13.60 1.71 -9.00
N MET A 213 -12.76 2.12 -9.94
CA MET A 213 -11.34 2.36 -9.70
C MET A 213 -10.91 3.68 -10.33
N LEU A 214 -10.59 4.65 -9.49
CA LEU A 214 -10.03 5.93 -9.92
C LEU A 214 -8.51 5.89 -9.74
N ARG A 215 -7.77 5.99 -10.84
CA ARG A 215 -6.31 6.00 -10.86
C ARG A 215 -5.80 7.18 -11.68
N ARG A 216 -4.98 8.01 -11.05
CA ARG A 216 -4.29 9.14 -11.71
C ARG A 216 -2.82 9.06 -11.41
N MET A 217 -2.01 9.31 -12.42
CA MET A 217 -0.55 9.39 -12.28
C MET A 217 -0.13 10.82 -11.96
N LYS A 218 1.00 10.99 -11.27
CA LYS A 218 1.51 12.35 -10.98
C LYS A 218 1.70 13.17 -12.24
N ASN A 219 2.25 12.56 -13.27
CA ASN A 219 2.53 13.22 -14.55
C ASN A 219 1.27 13.70 -15.29
N ASP A 220 0.11 13.07 -15.03
CA ASP A 220 -1.13 13.43 -15.70
C ASP A 220 -1.82 14.64 -15.08
N VAL A 221 -1.59 14.90 -13.78
CA VAL A 221 -2.35 15.88 -13.00
C VAL A 221 -1.51 17.03 -12.43
N LEU A 222 -0.20 16.91 -12.43
CA LEU A 222 0.72 17.91 -11.90
C LEU A 222 1.66 18.41 -12.98
N ASN A 223 1.10 19.14 -13.95
CA ASN A 223 1.86 19.78 -15.05
C ASN A 223 2.92 20.80 -14.55
N GLU A 224 2.87 21.19 -13.28
CA GLU A 224 3.77 22.17 -12.66
C GLU A 224 5.00 21.52 -12.00
N LEU A 225 5.04 20.19 -11.88
CA LEU A 225 6.22 19.52 -11.33
C LEU A 225 7.29 19.40 -12.42
N PRO A 226 8.55 19.75 -12.12
CA PRO A 226 9.66 19.45 -13.01
C PRO A 226 9.71 17.93 -13.25
N GLU A 227 10.16 17.54 -14.44
CA GLU A 227 10.37 16.12 -14.76
C GLU A 227 11.27 15.48 -13.70
N LYS A 228 10.94 14.27 -13.29
CA LYS A 228 11.76 13.49 -12.38
C LYS A 228 13.06 13.12 -13.10
N ILE A 229 14.16 13.69 -12.70
CA ILE A 229 15.47 13.34 -13.21
C ILE A 229 15.96 12.12 -12.42
N GLU A 230 16.09 10.98 -13.10
CA GLU A 230 16.69 9.77 -12.54
C GLU A 230 18.10 9.61 -13.08
N ASN A 231 19.09 9.77 -12.20
CA ASN A 231 20.49 9.52 -12.53
C ASN A 231 20.92 8.18 -11.93
N THR A 232 21.45 7.29 -12.77
CA THR A 232 22.05 6.04 -12.31
C THR A 232 23.55 6.26 -12.15
N MET A 233 24.04 6.07 -10.94
CA MET A 233 25.47 6.15 -10.65
C MET A 233 26.02 4.76 -10.34
N TYR A 234 27.22 4.50 -10.80
CA TYR A 234 27.90 3.22 -10.61
C TYR A 234 29.04 3.41 -9.63
N ALA A 235 29.04 2.63 -8.55
CA ALA A 235 30.16 2.57 -7.61
C ALA A 235 31.07 1.39 -7.98
N GLU A 236 32.35 1.62 -8.01
CA GLU A 236 33.33 0.55 -8.16
C GLU A 236 33.53 -0.17 -6.81
N LEU A 237 33.70 -1.49 -6.87
CA LEU A 237 34.03 -2.26 -5.67
C LEU A 237 35.46 -1.94 -5.22
N THR A 238 35.68 -1.76 -3.91
CA THR A 238 37.06 -1.63 -3.38
C THR A 238 37.86 -2.90 -3.65
N GLY A 239 39.18 -2.81 -3.59
CA GLY A 239 40.04 -3.95 -3.91
C GLY A 239 39.74 -5.22 -3.13
N GLU A 240 39.50 -5.09 -1.83
CA GLU A 240 39.14 -6.23 -0.93
C GLU A 240 37.71 -6.70 -1.17
N GLN A 241 36.79 -5.79 -1.34
CA GLN A 241 35.40 -6.10 -1.70
C GLN A 241 35.32 -6.87 -3.03
N LYS A 242 36.09 -6.48 -3.99
CA LYS A 242 36.20 -7.17 -5.31
C LYS A 242 36.73 -8.58 -5.17
N LYS A 243 37.76 -8.79 -4.34
CA LYS A 243 38.28 -10.12 -4.06
C LYS A 243 37.24 -11.02 -3.43
N MET A 244 36.53 -10.53 -2.40
CA MET A 244 35.43 -11.24 -1.73
C MET A 244 34.33 -11.60 -2.71
N TYR A 245 33.87 -10.63 -3.51
CA TYR A 245 32.86 -10.83 -4.54
C TYR A 245 33.26 -11.91 -5.55
N THR A 246 34.49 -11.84 -6.10
CA THR A 246 34.97 -12.76 -7.11
C THR A 246 35.12 -14.19 -6.58
N SER A 247 35.61 -14.33 -5.37
CA SER A 247 35.72 -15.63 -4.69
C SER A 247 34.35 -16.26 -4.43
N TYR A 248 33.39 -15.48 -3.90
CA TYR A 248 32.05 -15.97 -3.69
C TYR A 248 31.28 -16.25 -5.00
N LEU A 249 31.48 -15.43 -6.03
CA LEU A 249 30.89 -15.67 -7.35
C LEU A 249 31.37 -17.01 -7.97
N ALA A 250 32.61 -17.35 -7.81
CA ALA A 250 33.15 -18.64 -8.29
C ALA A 250 32.50 -19.83 -7.59
N LEU A 251 32.36 -19.75 -6.25
CA LEU A 251 31.60 -20.74 -5.46
C LEU A 251 30.14 -20.82 -5.89
N ALA A 252 29.47 -19.68 -6.03
CA ALA A 252 28.05 -19.59 -6.42
C ALA A 252 27.82 -20.20 -7.81
N LYS A 253 28.69 -19.95 -8.79
CA LYS A 253 28.60 -20.55 -10.13
C LYS A 253 28.63 -22.08 -10.07
N ASN A 254 29.58 -22.65 -9.34
CA ASN A 254 29.72 -24.10 -9.22
C ASN A 254 28.48 -24.72 -8.55
N GLN A 255 27.97 -24.09 -7.50
CA GLN A 255 26.75 -24.55 -6.81
C GLN A 255 25.51 -24.42 -7.68
N THR A 256 25.37 -23.32 -8.42
CA THR A 256 24.21 -23.07 -9.30
C THR A 256 24.09 -24.16 -10.37
N LEU A 257 25.22 -24.57 -10.99
CA LEU A 257 25.21 -25.66 -11.97
C LEU A 257 24.69 -26.98 -11.42
N ALA A 258 25.03 -27.29 -10.17
CA ALA A 258 24.51 -28.48 -9.49
C ALA A 258 23.02 -28.39 -9.14
N LEU A 259 22.52 -27.18 -8.86
CA LEU A 259 21.14 -26.94 -8.40
C LEU A 259 20.11 -26.80 -9.51
N LEU A 260 20.51 -26.65 -10.78
CA LEU A 260 19.60 -26.49 -11.91
C LEU A 260 18.65 -27.69 -12.14
N GLY A 261 18.95 -28.86 -11.59
CA GLY A 261 18.11 -30.06 -11.64
C GLY A 261 17.16 -30.26 -10.43
N GLU A 262 17.26 -29.49 -9.37
CA GLU A 262 16.57 -29.74 -8.08
C GLU A 262 15.19 -29.10 -7.95
N GLY A 263 14.58 -28.60 -9.01
CA GLY A 263 13.22 -28.05 -8.98
C GLY A 263 13.06 -26.80 -8.08
N GLY A 264 11.99 -26.77 -7.25
CA GLY A 264 11.68 -25.60 -6.41
C GLY A 264 12.72 -25.27 -5.32
N GLN A 265 13.34 -26.29 -4.72
CA GLN A 265 14.36 -26.12 -3.70
C GLN A 265 15.67 -25.54 -4.31
N GLY A 266 16.02 -25.96 -5.51
CA GLY A 266 17.18 -25.42 -6.25
C GLY A 266 17.00 -23.91 -6.51
N LYS A 267 15.82 -23.47 -6.93
CA LYS A 267 15.52 -22.04 -7.15
C LYS A 267 15.71 -21.20 -5.89
N MET A 268 15.28 -21.70 -4.74
CA MET A 268 15.40 -21.02 -3.43
C MET A 268 16.88 -20.86 -3.04
N ARG A 269 17.70 -21.89 -3.25
CA ARG A 269 19.15 -21.83 -3.00
C ARG A 269 19.86 -20.86 -3.93
N ILE A 270 19.52 -20.85 -5.24
CA ILE A 270 20.05 -19.88 -6.21
C ILE A 270 19.71 -18.46 -5.77
N LEU A 271 18.49 -18.19 -5.33
CA LEU A 271 18.11 -16.87 -4.81
C LEU A 271 18.95 -16.46 -3.61
N THR A 272 19.23 -17.39 -2.69
CA THR A 272 20.11 -17.14 -1.54
C THR A 272 21.53 -16.76 -1.98
N LEU A 273 22.10 -17.44 -2.97
CA LEU A 273 23.42 -17.10 -3.51
C LEU A 273 23.45 -15.69 -4.13
N LEU A 274 22.41 -15.33 -4.88
CA LEU A 274 22.27 -13.98 -5.45
C LEU A 274 22.12 -12.91 -4.36
N MET A 275 21.36 -13.20 -3.29
CA MET A 275 21.22 -12.29 -2.15
C MET A 275 22.56 -12.05 -1.44
N ARG A 276 23.39 -13.09 -1.28
CA ARG A 276 24.73 -12.96 -0.69
C ARG A 276 25.66 -12.10 -1.55
N LEU A 277 25.67 -12.31 -2.87
CA LEU A 277 26.41 -11.45 -3.80
C LEU A 277 25.96 -9.99 -3.71
N ARG A 278 24.64 -9.75 -3.62
CA ARG A 278 24.10 -8.41 -3.41
C ARG A 278 24.53 -7.79 -2.07
N GLN A 279 24.57 -8.57 -0.99
CA GLN A 279 25.06 -8.11 0.31
C GLN A 279 26.51 -7.65 0.21
N ILE A 280 27.40 -8.43 -0.44
CA ILE A 280 28.81 -8.04 -0.66
C ILE A 280 28.88 -6.73 -1.47
N CYS A 281 28.04 -6.54 -2.49
CA CYS A 281 27.99 -5.30 -3.28
C CYS A 281 27.45 -4.09 -2.49
N CYS A 282 26.56 -4.30 -1.55
CA CYS A 282 26.01 -3.20 -0.73
C CYS A 282 27.02 -2.76 0.32
N HIS A 283 27.41 -3.68 1.19
CA HIS A 283 28.49 -3.54 2.16
C HIS A 283 28.92 -4.92 2.64
N PRO A 284 30.22 -5.28 2.59
CA PRO A 284 30.66 -6.61 2.94
C PRO A 284 30.36 -7.06 4.38
N THR A 285 30.18 -6.15 5.32
CA THR A 285 29.75 -6.50 6.70
C THR A 285 28.39 -7.19 6.74
N LEU A 286 27.53 -7.01 5.74
CA LEU A 286 26.27 -7.73 5.63
C LEU A 286 26.45 -9.22 5.30
N PHE A 287 27.64 -9.58 4.84
CA PHE A 287 28.04 -10.95 4.50
C PHE A 287 28.97 -11.56 5.54
N ASP A 288 29.96 -10.78 6.02
CA ASP A 288 30.97 -11.15 7.03
C ASP A 288 31.06 -10.04 8.08
N GLU A 289 30.59 -10.31 9.28
CA GLU A 289 30.55 -9.36 10.40
C GLU A 289 31.95 -8.88 10.84
N ASN A 290 32.99 -9.63 10.50
CA ASN A 290 34.37 -9.26 10.81
C ASN A 290 35.03 -8.36 9.77
N TYR A 291 34.31 -8.00 8.71
CA TYR A 291 34.84 -7.09 7.69
C TYR A 291 34.92 -5.66 8.25
N ASP A 292 36.12 -5.11 8.28
CA ASP A 292 36.45 -3.81 8.91
C ASP A 292 36.91 -2.73 7.89
N LYS A 293 36.70 -3.00 6.57
CA LYS A 293 37.16 -2.11 5.50
C LYS A 293 36.04 -1.41 4.80
N ASP A 294 36.38 -0.48 3.91
CA ASP A 294 35.46 0.39 3.19
C ASP A 294 34.62 -0.34 2.13
N SER A 295 33.54 0.28 1.74
CA SER A 295 32.64 -0.19 0.68
C SER A 295 32.46 0.91 -0.37
N GLY A 296 32.84 0.66 -1.60
CA GLY A 296 32.77 1.65 -2.66
C GLY A 296 31.36 2.23 -2.87
N LYS A 297 30.33 1.46 -2.57
CA LYS A 297 28.94 1.97 -2.64
C LYS A 297 28.58 2.90 -1.48
N LEU A 298 29.08 2.60 -0.28
CA LEU A 298 28.88 3.47 0.88
C LEU A 298 29.67 4.77 0.70
N ASP A 299 30.91 4.68 0.23
CA ASP A 299 31.77 5.85 -0.03
C ASP A 299 31.12 6.81 -1.02
N LEU A 300 30.64 6.29 -2.16
CA LEU A 300 29.91 7.09 -3.15
C LEU A 300 28.61 7.70 -2.57
N LEU A 301 27.87 6.93 -1.77
CA LEU A 301 26.65 7.45 -1.12
C LEU A 301 26.99 8.61 -0.17
N MET A 302 28.03 8.46 0.65
CA MET A 302 28.46 9.51 1.58
C MET A 302 28.93 10.77 0.85
N GLU A 303 29.66 10.62 -0.23
CA GLU A 303 30.06 11.74 -1.10
C GLU A 303 28.84 12.47 -1.65
N LEU A 304 27.87 11.75 -2.22
CA LEU A 304 26.66 12.33 -2.78
C LEU A 304 25.82 13.05 -1.74
N VAL A 305 25.66 12.46 -0.55
CA VAL A 305 24.90 13.07 0.55
C VAL A 305 25.60 14.32 1.04
N THR A 306 26.94 14.28 1.22
CA THR A 306 27.72 15.45 1.63
C THR A 306 27.59 16.59 0.64
N ASN A 307 27.76 16.31 -0.65
CA ASN A 307 27.63 17.32 -1.72
C ASN A 307 26.20 17.91 -1.76
N ALA A 308 25.18 17.09 -1.57
CA ALA A 308 23.78 17.55 -1.54
C ALA A 308 23.52 18.49 -0.34
N VAL A 309 24.03 18.14 0.84
CA VAL A 309 23.89 18.96 2.05
C VAL A 309 24.64 20.28 1.90
N GLU A 310 25.88 20.25 1.42
CA GLU A 310 26.68 21.45 1.18
C GLU A 310 26.06 22.39 0.12
N SER A 311 25.35 21.83 -0.86
CA SER A 311 24.58 22.56 -1.87
C SER A 311 23.24 23.10 -1.35
N GLY A 312 22.92 22.91 -0.08
CA GLY A 312 21.68 23.41 0.56
C GLY A 312 20.42 22.61 0.25
N HIS A 313 20.53 21.43 -0.34
CA HIS A 313 19.40 20.51 -0.50
C HIS A 313 18.98 19.89 0.85
N ARG A 314 17.66 19.72 1.03
CA ARG A 314 17.08 19.15 2.25
C ARG A 314 16.29 17.89 1.94
#